data_93d6e673cc4ff6f264b01278f8bb08d2
#
_entry.id   93d6e673cc4ff6f264b01278f8bb08d2
#
_cell.length_a   1.000
_cell.length_b   1.000
_cell.length_c   1.000
_cell.angle_alpha   90.00
_cell.angle_beta   90.00
_cell.angle_gamma   90.00
#
_symmetry.space_group_name_H-M   'P 1'
#
loop_
_entity.id
_entity.type
_entity.pdbx_description
1 polymer ?
#
loop_
_entity_poly.entity_id
_entity_poly.type
_entity_poly.pdbx_seq_one_letter_code
_entity_poly.pdbx_strand_id
1 'polypeptide(L)'
;CIRDRSGLLPYGRLGLVTKESPTLFRNDINRHVSQIVSTRVATTNSPWLSSFSVGDIHSIAVSHGEGKFVVNEPLARELFENGQVAFQYVDAEGRVTAEAPYNPNGSYYAIEGIVSRDGQILGKMGHTERYGENLFKNIAGEKVQDIFTNAVNYFRKTK
;
A
#
# COMPACT_ATOMS: atom_id res chain seq x y z
N CYS A 1 -8.47 -2.57 -8.98
CA CYS A 1 -8.70 -1.45 -8.05
C CYS A 1 -10.08 -1.64 -7.43
N ILE A 2 -10.16 -2.03 -6.19
CA ILE A 2 -11.45 -2.10 -5.49
C ILE A 2 -11.85 -0.65 -5.22
N ARG A 3 -12.69 -0.12 -6.08
CA ARG A 3 -13.35 1.17 -5.92
C ARG A 3 -14.44 1.06 -4.89
N ASP A 4 -14.11 0.85 -3.67
CA ASP A 4 -15.09 0.92 -2.62
C ASP A 4 -14.68 2.01 -1.64
N ARG A 5 -15.42 3.12 -1.66
CA ARG A 5 -15.28 4.21 -0.69
C ARG A 5 -15.45 3.72 0.75
N SER A 6 -16.11 2.59 0.93
CA SER A 6 -16.39 1.99 2.23
C SER A 6 -15.54 0.76 2.55
N GLY A 7 -14.94 0.12 1.54
CA GLY A 7 -14.30 -1.19 1.70
C GLY A 7 -12.80 -1.17 1.76
N LEU A 8 -12.17 -0.03 1.51
CA LEU A 8 -10.72 0.07 1.43
C LEU A 8 -10.04 -0.02 2.77
N LEU A 9 -10.82 0.11 3.81
CA LEU A 9 -10.27 0.15 5.12
C LEU A 9 -10.85 -1.00 5.92
N PRO A 10 -9.99 -1.66 6.66
CA PRO A 10 -10.44 -2.63 7.66
C PRO A 10 -11.60 -2.11 8.50
N TYR A 11 -11.71 -0.79 8.63
CA TYR A 11 -12.74 -0.08 9.38
C TYR A 11 -14.11 -0.04 8.67
N GLY A 12 -14.17 0.06 7.35
CA GLY A 12 -15.43 0.12 6.61
C GLY A 12 -16.25 -1.18 6.69
N ARG A 13 -15.59 -2.32 6.66
CA ARG A 13 -16.23 -3.64 6.78
C ARG A 13 -16.72 -3.95 8.20
N LEU A 14 -16.16 -3.29 9.21
CA LEU A 14 -16.53 -3.49 10.61
C LEU A 14 -17.62 -2.52 11.09
N GLY A 15 -18.17 -1.70 10.21
CA GLY A 15 -19.19 -0.71 10.59
C GLY A 15 -18.67 0.42 11.47
N LEU A 16 -17.36 0.58 11.55
CA LEU A 16 -16.68 1.55 12.43
C LEU A 16 -16.24 2.81 11.67
N VAL A 17 -16.87 3.16 10.57
CA VAL A 17 -16.55 4.38 9.82
C VAL A 17 -17.10 5.58 10.58
N THR A 18 -16.21 6.42 11.04
CA THR A 18 -16.50 7.72 11.65
C THR A 18 -16.02 8.84 10.75
N LYS A 19 -16.35 10.08 11.08
CA LYS A 19 -15.80 11.27 10.37
C LYS A 19 -14.27 11.37 10.44
N GLU A 20 -13.67 10.68 11.39
CA GLU A 20 -12.21 10.65 11.62
C GLU A 20 -11.52 9.45 10.98
N SER A 21 -12.29 8.51 10.41
CA SER A 21 -11.75 7.33 9.75
C SER A 21 -10.87 7.73 8.56
N PRO A 22 -9.77 6.99 8.31
CA PRO A 22 -8.96 7.24 7.14
C PRO A 22 -9.78 7.06 5.88
N THR A 23 -9.44 7.80 4.85
CA THR A 23 -10.14 7.74 3.58
C THR A 23 -9.20 7.83 2.40
N LEU A 24 -9.67 7.42 1.22
CA LEU A 24 -9.05 7.73 -0.04
C LEU A 24 -9.69 8.97 -0.65
N PHE A 25 -8.85 9.87 -1.09
CA PHE A 25 -9.25 11.14 -1.68
C PHE A 25 -8.63 11.32 -3.06
N ARG A 26 -9.04 12.36 -3.78
CA ARG A 26 -8.47 12.72 -5.07
C ARG A 26 -6.98 13.01 -4.94
N ASN A 27 -6.22 12.60 -5.94
CA ASN A 27 -4.80 12.95 -6.05
C ASN A 27 -4.63 14.46 -5.99
N ASP A 28 -3.53 14.94 -5.41
CA ASP A 28 -3.24 16.37 -5.27
C ASP A 28 -3.25 17.13 -6.60
N ILE A 29 -2.84 16.47 -7.68
CA ILE A 29 -2.88 17.06 -9.03
C ILE A 29 -4.28 17.05 -9.66
N ASN A 30 -5.31 16.61 -8.94
CA ASN A 30 -6.71 16.55 -9.35
C ASN A 30 -6.98 15.80 -10.68
N ARG A 31 -6.13 14.86 -11.01
CA ARG A 31 -6.27 13.98 -12.21
C ARG A 31 -5.70 12.61 -11.96
N HIS A 32 -5.99 11.70 -12.89
CA HIS A 32 -5.43 10.33 -12.90
C HIS A 32 -3.91 10.37 -13.01
N VAL A 33 -3.24 9.58 -12.18
CA VAL A 33 -1.80 9.30 -12.26
C VAL A 33 -1.61 7.85 -12.67
N SER A 34 -0.75 7.61 -13.64
CA SER A 34 -0.31 6.28 -14.06
C SER A 34 1.21 6.30 -14.23
N GLN A 35 1.92 5.66 -13.32
CA GLN A 35 3.39 5.60 -13.36
C GLN A 35 3.92 4.40 -12.55
N ILE A 36 5.22 4.15 -12.65
CA ILE A 36 5.92 3.23 -11.74
C ILE A 36 6.47 4.05 -10.57
N VAL A 37 6.27 3.55 -9.36
CA VAL A 37 6.79 4.12 -8.11
C VAL A 37 7.60 3.09 -7.36
N SER A 38 8.50 3.55 -6.49
CA SER A 38 9.19 2.68 -5.53
C SER A 38 8.45 2.68 -4.19
N THR A 39 8.24 1.49 -3.64
CA THR A 39 7.61 1.29 -2.34
C THR A 39 8.47 0.41 -1.46
N ARG A 40 8.50 0.70 -0.17
CA ARG A 40 9.22 -0.05 0.85
C ARG A 40 8.25 -0.81 1.73
N VAL A 41 8.60 -2.05 2.08
CA VAL A 41 7.90 -2.83 3.11
C VAL A 41 8.16 -2.18 4.48
N ALA A 42 7.10 -1.74 5.15
CA ALA A 42 7.19 -1.09 6.46
C ALA A 42 6.90 -2.04 7.63
N THR A 43 6.14 -3.11 7.39
CA THR A 43 5.86 -4.17 8.37
C THR A 43 5.73 -5.52 7.68
N THR A 44 5.95 -6.59 8.44
CA THR A 44 5.67 -7.98 8.02
C THR A 44 4.57 -8.62 8.87
N ASN A 45 3.81 -7.83 9.62
CA ASN A 45 2.74 -8.30 10.51
C ASN A 45 1.47 -8.72 9.73
N SER A 46 1.68 -9.50 8.67
CA SER A 46 0.58 -9.96 7.82
C SER A 46 0.97 -11.22 7.07
N PRO A 47 0.06 -12.20 6.93
CA PRO A 47 0.27 -13.36 6.08
C PRO A 47 0.62 -13.03 4.63
N TRP A 48 0.09 -11.91 4.12
CA TRP A 48 0.38 -11.42 2.77
C TRP A 48 1.84 -11.03 2.57
N LEU A 49 2.54 -10.73 3.68
CA LEU A 49 3.90 -10.20 3.68
C LEU A 49 4.93 -11.18 4.22
N SER A 50 4.58 -12.46 4.37
CA SER A 50 5.38 -13.47 5.07
C SER A 50 6.72 -13.83 4.40
N SER A 51 6.90 -13.55 3.11
CA SER A 51 8.17 -13.77 2.40
C SER A 51 9.05 -12.53 2.32
N PHE A 52 8.58 -11.38 2.80
CA PHE A 52 9.33 -10.11 2.73
C PHE A 52 10.09 -9.83 4.01
N SER A 53 11.06 -8.95 3.89
CA SER A 53 11.76 -8.32 5.01
C SER A 53 11.37 -6.84 5.10
N VAL A 54 11.33 -6.30 6.33
CA VAL A 54 11.16 -4.86 6.53
C VAL A 54 12.31 -4.14 5.85
N GLY A 55 12.00 -3.18 5.00
CA GLY A 55 12.97 -2.43 4.21
C GLY A 55 13.09 -2.89 2.76
N ASP A 56 12.53 -4.04 2.37
CA ASP A 56 12.52 -4.48 0.97
C ASP A 56 11.84 -3.43 0.08
N ILE A 57 12.47 -3.12 -1.05
CA ILE A 57 12.00 -2.10 -1.99
C ILE A 57 11.57 -2.74 -3.30
N HIS A 58 10.39 -2.34 -3.77
CA HIS A 58 9.81 -2.83 -5.02
C HIS A 58 9.37 -1.68 -5.92
N SER A 59 9.55 -1.85 -7.23
CA SER A 59 9.07 -0.94 -8.27
C SER A 59 7.70 -1.41 -8.76
N ILE A 60 6.65 -0.66 -8.44
CA ILE A 60 5.25 -1.07 -8.62
C ILE A 60 4.50 -0.05 -9.47
N ALA A 61 3.61 -0.55 -10.35
CA ALA A 61 2.71 0.29 -11.10
C ALA A 61 1.59 0.86 -10.22
N VAL A 62 1.34 2.17 -10.32
CA VAL A 62 0.14 2.81 -9.77
C VAL A 62 -0.70 3.40 -10.89
N SER A 63 -2.04 3.43 -10.71
CA SER A 63 -2.97 3.91 -11.73
C SER A 63 -4.27 4.35 -11.06
N HIS A 64 -4.31 5.59 -10.56
CA HIS A 64 -5.42 6.09 -9.75
C HIS A 64 -5.75 7.55 -9.99
N GLY A 65 -7.03 7.89 -9.93
CA GLY A 65 -7.53 9.26 -9.79
C GLY A 65 -7.80 9.65 -8.34
N GLU A 66 -8.07 8.67 -7.50
CA GLU A 66 -8.40 8.81 -6.07
C GLU A 66 -7.50 7.85 -5.27
N GLY A 67 -6.21 8.12 -5.24
CA GLY A 67 -5.22 7.28 -4.55
C GLY A 67 -4.56 7.94 -3.34
N LYS A 68 -4.99 9.15 -2.97
CA LYS A 68 -4.48 9.87 -1.82
C LYS A 68 -5.04 9.30 -0.54
N PHE A 69 -4.18 8.65 0.25
CA PHE A 69 -4.54 8.20 1.60
C PHE A 69 -4.49 9.39 2.56
N VAL A 70 -5.62 9.70 3.16
CA VAL A 70 -5.79 10.81 4.11
C VAL A 70 -6.14 10.25 5.48
N VAL A 71 -5.39 10.66 6.48
CA VAL A 71 -5.53 10.22 7.87
C VAL A 71 -5.10 11.34 8.81
N ASN A 72 -5.76 11.47 9.97
CA ASN A 72 -5.32 12.41 11.00
C ASN A 72 -4.07 11.88 11.74
N GLU A 73 -3.35 12.76 12.40
CA GLU A 73 -2.09 12.41 13.07
C GLU A 73 -2.26 11.36 14.18
N PRO A 74 -3.26 11.44 15.08
CA PRO A 74 -3.44 10.43 16.13
C PRO A 74 -3.64 9.02 15.57
N LEU A 75 -4.48 8.89 14.54
CA LEU A 75 -4.74 7.59 13.91
C LEU A 75 -3.54 7.11 13.07
N ALA A 76 -2.82 8.02 12.40
CA ALA A 76 -1.58 7.65 11.71
C ALA A 76 -0.57 7.05 12.69
N ARG A 77 -0.38 7.69 13.85
CA ARG A 77 0.49 7.18 14.91
C ARG A 77 0.06 5.79 15.36
N GLU A 78 -1.22 5.58 15.62
CA GLU A 78 -1.78 4.27 15.98
C GLU A 78 -1.49 3.20 14.91
N LEU A 79 -1.67 3.53 13.63
CA LEU A 79 -1.39 2.61 12.51
C LEU A 79 0.09 2.20 12.48
N PHE A 80 1.01 3.12 12.73
CA PHE A 80 2.44 2.81 12.79
C PHE A 80 2.79 1.98 14.02
N GLU A 81 2.31 2.35 15.20
CA GLU A 81 2.56 1.65 16.47
C GLU A 81 2.02 0.21 16.44
N ASN A 82 0.87 0.00 15.83
CA ASN A 82 0.27 -1.33 15.65
C ASN A 82 0.91 -2.14 14.52
N GLY A 83 1.87 -1.59 13.76
CA GLY A 83 2.45 -2.24 12.60
C GLY A 83 1.43 -2.48 11.47
N GLN A 84 0.46 -1.58 11.31
CA GLN A 84 -0.59 -1.68 10.30
C GLN A 84 -0.23 -0.96 8.99
N VAL A 85 0.83 -0.16 8.95
CA VAL A 85 1.35 0.40 7.70
C VAL A 85 2.18 -0.66 7.00
N ALA A 86 1.67 -1.18 5.88
CA ALA A 86 2.30 -2.26 5.13
C ALA A 86 3.40 -1.76 4.20
N PHE A 87 3.09 -0.71 3.44
CA PHE A 87 4.01 -0.15 2.45
C PHE A 87 4.04 1.37 2.52
N GLN A 88 5.20 1.94 2.22
CA GLN A 88 5.40 3.38 2.10
C GLN A 88 6.10 3.73 0.78
N TYR A 89 5.74 4.88 0.19
CA TYR A 89 6.46 5.45 -0.94
C TYR A 89 7.88 5.87 -0.55
N VAL A 90 8.83 5.62 -1.44
CA VAL A 90 10.25 5.98 -1.23
C VAL A 90 10.82 6.69 -2.45
N ASP A 91 11.86 7.52 -2.20
CA ASP A 91 12.66 8.17 -3.24
C ASP A 91 13.64 7.18 -3.91
N ALA A 92 14.48 7.71 -4.80
CA ALA A 92 15.49 6.92 -5.52
C ALA A 92 16.55 6.30 -4.60
N GLU A 93 16.78 6.88 -3.43
CA GLU A 93 17.71 6.40 -2.41
C GLU A 93 17.06 5.45 -1.39
N GLY A 94 15.76 5.13 -1.56
CA GLY A 94 15.01 4.24 -0.67
C GLY A 94 14.53 4.91 0.63
N ARG A 95 14.60 6.24 0.73
CA ARG A 95 14.10 6.99 1.90
C ARG A 95 12.62 7.28 1.73
N VAL A 96 11.87 7.11 2.80
CA VAL A 96 10.45 7.45 2.83
C VAL A 96 10.25 8.93 2.51
N THR A 97 9.39 9.23 1.55
CA THR A 97 9.13 10.60 1.12
C THR A 97 7.67 10.87 0.80
N ALA A 98 7.21 12.06 1.18
CA ALA A 98 5.89 12.58 0.83
C ALA A 98 5.90 13.40 -0.48
N GLU A 99 7.07 13.59 -1.09
CA GLU A 99 7.26 14.50 -2.22
C GLU A 99 6.89 13.86 -3.56
N ALA A 100 6.34 14.65 -4.47
CA ALA A 100 6.23 14.28 -5.87
C ALA A 100 7.63 14.32 -6.53
N PRO A 101 7.91 13.44 -7.51
CA PRO A 101 7.01 12.48 -8.15
C PRO A 101 6.91 11.11 -7.43
N TYR A 102 7.63 10.91 -6.33
CA TYR A 102 7.75 9.61 -5.64
C TYR A 102 6.46 9.19 -4.94
N ASN A 103 5.74 10.16 -4.35
CA ASN A 103 4.40 9.99 -3.79
C ASN A 103 3.36 10.70 -4.68
N PRO A 104 2.99 10.11 -5.82
CA PRO A 104 2.25 10.82 -6.87
C PRO A 104 0.81 11.14 -6.51
N ASN A 105 0.27 10.46 -5.51
CA ASN A 105 -1.10 10.67 -5.05
C ASN A 105 -1.18 11.72 -3.94
N GLY A 106 -0.07 12.07 -3.30
CA GLY A 106 -0.01 12.96 -2.14
C GLY A 106 -0.48 12.27 -0.84
N SER A 107 -0.34 10.96 -0.73
CA SER A 107 -0.73 10.20 0.47
C SER A 107 0.00 10.68 1.71
N TYR A 108 -0.73 10.85 2.82
CA TYR A 108 -0.17 11.28 4.08
C TYR A 108 0.82 10.25 4.61
N TYR A 109 1.92 10.73 5.21
CA TYR A 109 3.01 9.90 5.76
C TYR A 109 3.60 8.90 4.76
N ALA A 110 3.47 9.19 3.46
CA ALA A 110 3.87 8.32 2.37
C ALA A 110 3.22 6.93 2.41
N ILE A 111 2.07 6.78 3.05
CA ILE A 111 1.38 5.49 3.17
C ILE A 111 0.86 5.06 1.80
N GLU A 112 1.34 3.89 1.33
CA GLU A 112 0.90 3.25 0.09
C GLU A 112 -0.05 2.09 0.34
N GLY A 113 0.11 1.40 1.48
CA GLY A 113 -0.74 0.26 1.84
C GLY A 113 -0.82 0.05 3.34
N ILE A 114 -1.93 -0.51 3.77
CA ILE A 114 -2.21 -0.83 5.18
C ILE A 114 -2.75 -2.25 5.32
N VAL A 115 -2.58 -2.81 6.52
CA VAL A 115 -3.19 -4.09 6.92
C VAL A 115 -4.18 -3.90 8.06
N SER A 116 -5.12 -4.83 8.19
CA SER A 116 -5.98 -4.91 9.38
C SER A 116 -5.16 -5.22 10.62
N ARG A 117 -5.73 -4.98 11.81
CA ARG A 117 -5.06 -5.21 13.09
C ARG A 117 -4.63 -6.68 13.28
N ASP A 118 -5.40 -7.62 12.74
CA ASP A 118 -5.08 -9.04 12.71
C ASP A 118 -4.20 -9.46 11.51
N GLY A 119 -3.81 -8.51 10.65
CA GLY A 119 -2.98 -8.72 9.48
C GLY A 119 -3.66 -9.46 8.32
N GLN A 120 -4.92 -9.90 8.45
CA GLN A 120 -5.55 -10.77 7.46
C GLN A 120 -6.11 -10.03 6.23
N ILE A 121 -6.31 -8.71 6.33
CA ILE A 121 -6.78 -7.87 5.23
C ILE A 121 -5.65 -6.93 4.83
N LEU A 122 -5.28 -6.93 3.56
CA LEU A 122 -4.32 -5.99 2.98
C LEU A 122 -5.03 -5.08 1.98
N GLY A 123 -4.87 -3.77 2.16
CA GLY A 123 -5.26 -2.74 1.20
C GLY A 123 -4.05 -1.96 0.73
N LYS A 124 -3.87 -1.80 -0.58
CA LYS A 124 -2.74 -1.05 -1.15
C LYS A 124 -3.12 -0.36 -2.46
N MET A 125 -2.34 0.64 -2.83
CA MET A 125 -2.55 1.43 -4.05
C MET A 125 -1.80 0.86 -5.26
N GLY A 126 -0.64 0.26 -5.05
CA GLY A 126 0.15 -0.35 -6.11
C GLY A 126 -0.47 -1.63 -6.65
N HIS A 127 -0.37 -1.79 -7.96
CA HIS A 127 -0.92 -2.92 -8.71
C HIS A 127 0.11 -4.04 -8.86
N THR A 128 0.19 -4.91 -7.88
CA THR A 128 1.07 -6.08 -7.91
C THR A 128 0.74 -7.05 -9.04
N GLU A 129 -0.53 -7.12 -9.44
CA GLU A 129 -1.02 -7.97 -10.52
C GLU A 129 -0.56 -7.51 -11.92
N ARG A 130 -0.02 -6.30 -12.05
CA ARG A 130 0.47 -5.76 -13.33
C ARG A 130 1.93 -6.12 -13.63
N TYR A 131 2.46 -7.10 -12.95
CA TYR A 131 3.75 -7.67 -13.26
C TYR A 131 3.61 -8.86 -14.23
N GLY A 132 4.55 -9.00 -15.13
CA GLY A 132 4.66 -10.14 -16.04
C GLY A 132 6.04 -10.25 -16.64
N GLU A 133 6.39 -11.45 -17.11
CA GLU A 133 7.65 -11.67 -17.81
C GLU A 133 7.78 -10.70 -18.99
N ASN A 134 8.93 -10.07 -19.10
CA ASN A 134 9.25 -9.08 -20.12
C ASN A 134 8.50 -7.73 -20.02
N LEU A 135 7.69 -7.47 -18.97
CA LEU A 135 7.15 -6.15 -18.71
C LEU A 135 8.14 -5.28 -17.95
N PHE A 136 8.10 -3.97 -18.22
CA PHE A 136 8.90 -2.95 -17.51
C PHE A 136 10.43 -3.22 -17.49
N LYS A 137 10.97 -3.80 -18.57
CA LYS A 137 12.42 -4.12 -18.68
C LYS A 137 13.34 -2.91 -18.48
N ASN A 138 12.87 -1.74 -18.87
CA ASN A 138 13.59 -0.48 -18.75
C ASN A 138 13.44 0.20 -17.37
N ILE A 139 12.72 -0.41 -16.45
CA ILE A 139 12.56 0.08 -15.07
C ILE A 139 13.50 -0.73 -14.17
N ALA A 140 14.35 -0.05 -13.41
CA ALA A 140 15.21 -0.68 -12.43
C ALA A 140 14.42 -1.17 -11.19
N GLY A 141 15.05 -2.04 -10.40
CA GLY A 141 14.53 -2.54 -9.13
C GLY A 141 13.70 -3.83 -9.25
N GLU A 142 13.40 -4.41 -8.08
CA GLU A 142 12.56 -5.60 -7.94
C GLU A 142 11.09 -5.24 -8.22
N LYS A 143 10.40 -6.07 -8.98
CA LYS A 143 9.02 -5.84 -9.41
C LYS A 143 8.06 -6.91 -8.90
N VAL A 144 8.61 -8.04 -8.46
CA VAL A 144 7.81 -9.17 -7.98
C VAL A 144 7.43 -8.93 -6.52
N GLN A 145 6.14 -8.90 -6.28
CA GLN A 145 5.59 -8.91 -4.91
C GLN A 145 4.69 -10.14 -4.77
N ASP A 146 5.20 -11.20 -4.18
CA ASP A 146 4.51 -12.49 -4.02
C ASP A 146 3.40 -12.48 -2.94
N ILE A 147 2.67 -11.37 -2.81
CA ILE A 147 1.61 -11.23 -1.80
C ILE A 147 0.53 -12.30 -1.93
N PHE A 148 0.13 -12.64 -3.16
CA PHE A 148 -0.90 -13.65 -3.38
C PHE A 148 -0.41 -15.05 -3.05
N THR A 149 0.82 -15.40 -3.44
CA THR A 149 1.47 -16.67 -3.10
C THR A 149 1.60 -16.84 -1.60
N ASN A 150 2.00 -15.78 -0.90
CA ASN A 150 2.11 -15.75 0.56
C ASN A 150 0.77 -16.05 1.22
N ALA A 151 -0.30 -15.36 0.80
CA ALA A 151 -1.63 -15.58 1.33
C ALA A 151 -2.12 -17.02 1.09
N VAL A 152 -1.98 -17.53 -0.14
CA VAL A 152 -2.37 -18.91 -0.47
C VAL A 152 -1.62 -19.91 0.40
N ASN A 153 -0.32 -19.73 0.59
CA ASN A 153 0.50 -20.64 1.41
C ASN A 153 0.09 -20.60 2.89
N TYR A 154 -0.25 -19.43 3.40
CA TYR A 154 -0.74 -19.28 4.76
C TYR A 154 -2.07 -20.01 4.98
N PHE A 155 -3.07 -19.72 4.15
CA PHE A 155 -4.39 -20.30 4.33
C PHE A 155 -4.49 -21.79 3.97
N ARG A 156 -3.54 -22.34 3.20
CA ARG A 156 -3.42 -23.78 2.99
C ARG A 156 -2.89 -24.52 4.20
N LYS A 157 -2.00 -23.89 4.98
CA LYS A 157 -1.42 -24.51 6.19
C LYS A 157 -2.35 -24.44 7.41
N THR A 158 -3.40 -23.64 7.34
CA THR A 158 -4.35 -23.41 8.45
C THR A 158 -5.58 -24.34 8.36
N LYS A 159 -5.63 -25.20 7.35
CA LYS A 159 -6.59 -26.30 7.21
C LYS A 159 -5.95 -27.61 7.68
#